data_e1c2665753f7528bc3964368d05a78dd
#
_entry.id   e1c2665753f7528bc3964368d05a78dd
#
_cell.length_a   1.000
_cell.length_b   1.000
_cell.length_c   1.000
_cell.angle_alpha   90.00
_cell.angle_beta   90.00
_cell.angle_gamma   90.00
#
_symmetry.space_group_name_H-M   'P 1'
#
loop_
_entity.id
_entity.type
_entity.pdbx_description
1 polymer ?
#
loop_
_entity_poly.entity_id
_entity_poly.type
_entity_poly.pdbx_seq_one_letter_code
_entity_poly.pdbx_strand_id
1 'polypeptide(L)'
;MRRILTALSLALPPLPLPLLAQGAPPQVGADQPYTMEYYYKVPWGRQQEFLQLFLKNHYPLLQKGVESGRMLSVKIETPANHMTEDARWDYRVTIKFKNSTVATTVNPLEESWIKELWPDQETYKREERRRFEILLAHWDLPVTDITPTKK
;
A
#
# COMPACT_ATOMS: atom_id res chain seq x y z
N MET A 1 -55.53 -51.45 -23.44
CA MET A 1 -55.01 -51.25 -22.05
C MET A 1 -53.55 -50.90 -22.09
N ARG A 2 -53.23 -49.62 -21.95
CA ARG A 2 -51.82 -49.12 -21.90
C ARG A 2 -51.45 -48.92 -20.45
N ARG A 3 -50.42 -49.62 -19.96
CA ARG A 3 -49.86 -49.45 -18.62
C ARG A 3 -48.83 -48.34 -18.67
N ILE A 4 -49.07 -47.26 -17.91
CA ILE A 4 -48.13 -46.16 -17.70
C ILE A 4 -47.22 -46.56 -16.53
N LEU A 5 -45.92 -46.74 -16.80
CA LEU A 5 -44.90 -46.88 -15.76
C LEU A 5 -44.43 -45.51 -15.33
N THR A 6 -44.76 -45.13 -14.09
CA THR A 6 -44.25 -43.89 -13.47
C THR A 6 -42.87 -44.17 -12.85
N ALA A 7 -41.84 -43.58 -13.40
CA ALA A 7 -40.50 -43.63 -12.83
C ALA A 7 -40.38 -42.62 -11.68
N LEU A 8 -40.14 -43.13 -10.47
CA LEU A 8 -39.89 -42.32 -9.28
C LEU A 8 -38.39 -41.96 -9.23
N SER A 9 -38.05 -40.70 -9.58
CA SER A 9 -36.67 -40.20 -9.45
C SER A 9 -36.41 -39.75 -8.01
N LEU A 10 -35.56 -40.54 -7.31
CA LEU A 10 -35.03 -40.13 -6.00
C LEU A 10 -33.93 -39.08 -6.22
N ALA A 11 -34.21 -37.83 -5.88
CA ALA A 11 -33.18 -36.77 -5.83
C ALA A 11 -32.44 -36.87 -4.48
N LEU A 12 -31.16 -37.20 -4.52
CA LEU A 12 -30.28 -37.07 -3.33
C LEU A 12 -30.02 -35.59 -3.04
N PRO A 13 -30.09 -35.18 -1.77
CA PRO A 13 -29.71 -33.81 -1.39
C PRO A 13 -28.19 -33.61 -1.55
N PRO A 14 -27.73 -32.41 -1.98
CA PRO A 14 -26.32 -32.10 -2.09
C PRO A 14 -25.66 -32.11 -0.70
N LEU A 15 -24.54 -32.83 -0.58
CA LEU A 15 -23.70 -32.82 0.62
C LEU A 15 -23.05 -31.46 0.75
N PRO A 16 -23.08 -30.81 1.96
CA PRO A 16 -22.36 -29.56 2.18
C PRO A 16 -20.85 -29.81 2.09
N LEU A 17 -20.19 -29.13 1.13
CA LEU A 17 -18.75 -29.07 1.07
C LEU A 17 -18.22 -28.32 2.30
N PRO A 18 -17.16 -28.82 2.99
CA PRO A 18 -16.56 -28.08 4.08
C PRO A 18 -15.99 -26.78 3.55
N LEU A 19 -16.50 -25.65 4.06
CA LEU A 19 -15.92 -24.34 3.84
C LEU A 19 -14.55 -24.35 4.52
N LEU A 20 -13.48 -24.46 3.74
CA LEU A 20 -12.12 -24.28 4.25
C LEU A 20 -12.07 -22.86 4.83
N ALA A 21 -12.04 -22.76 6.14
CA ALA A 21 -11.83 -21.48 6.83
C ALA A 21 -10.47 -20.94 6.38
N GLN A 22 -10.49 -19.92 5.52
CA GLN A 22 -9.29 -19.15 5.25
C GLN A 22 -8.86 -18.56 6.59
N GLY A 23 -7.70 -19.03 7.09
CA GLY A 23 -7.13 -18.49 8.32
C GLY A 23 -7.08 -16.96 8.22
N ALA A 24 -7.54 -16.28 9.25
CA ALA A 24 -7.40 -14.83 9.33
C ALA A 24 -5.91 -14.46 9.07
N PRO A 25 -5.64 -13.40 8.30
CA PRO A 25 -4.26 -12.95 8.11
C PRO A 25 -3.60 -12.73 9.48
N PRO A 26 -2.30 -13.04 9.61
CA PRO A 26 -1.60 -12.89 10.88
C PRO A 26 -1.76 -11.45 11.38
N GLN A 27 -2.37 -11.30 12.56
CA GLN A 27 -2.48 -10.00 13.20
C GLN A 27 -1.09 -9.62 13.72
N VAL A 28 -0.49 -8.61 13.11
CA VAL A 28 0.74 -8.00 13.64
C VAL A 28 0.38 -7.39 15.00
N GLY A 29 1.08 -7.82 16.05
CA GLY A 29 0.88 -7.27 17.41
C GLY A 29 1.03 -5.75 17.38
N ALA A 30 0.22 -5.04 18.18
CA ALA A 30 0.18 -3.57 18.20
C ALA A 30 1.55 -2.89 18.43
N ASP A 31 2.49 -3.61 19.04
CA ASP A 31 3.84 -3.12 19.36
C ASP A 31 4.93 -3.63 18.38
N GLN A 32 4.55 -4.37 17.35
CA GLN A 32 5.50 -4.87 16.35
C GLN A 32 5.67 -3.87 15.20
N PRO A 33 6.88 -3.79 14.59
CA PRO A 33 7.09 -2.99 13.40
C PRO A 33 6.07 -3.33 12.31
N TYR A 34 5.58 -2.29 11.64
CA TYR A 34 4.56 -2.39 10.61
C TYR A 34 5.07 -1.82 9.31
N THR A 35 5.05 -2.60 8.24
CA THR A 35 5.58 -2.20 6.94
C THR A 35 4.45 -1.87 5.98
N MET A 36 4.56 -0.71 5.32
CA MET A 36 3.69 -0.28 4.23
C MET A 36 4.53 -0.07 2.97
N GLU A 37 3.98 -0.47 1.85
CA GLU A 37 4.52 -0.16 0.52
C GLU A 37 3.56 0.76 -0.23
N TYR A 38 4.10 1.86 -0.74
CA TYR A 38 3.39 2.91 -1.48
C TYR A 38 3.88 2.87 -2.92
N TYR A 39 2.98 2.62 -3.85
CA TYR A 39 3.29 2.48 -5.26
C TYR A 39 2.76 3.67 -6.04
N TYR A 40 3.56 4.16 -6.97
CA TYR A 40 3.24 5.30 -7.81
C TYR A 40 3.42 4.94 -9.27
N LYS A 41 2.38 5.18 -10.08
CA LYS A 41 2.42 5.06 -11.54
C LYS A 41 2.16 6.44 -12.13
N VAL A 42 3.04 6.88 -13.01
CA VAL A 42 2.95 8.19 -13.68
C VAL A 42 2.94 8.04 -15.20
N PRO A 43 2.44 9.01 -15.97
CA PRO A 43 2.52 8.99 -17.43
C PRO A 43 3.97 8.90 -17.92
N TRP A 44 4.18 8.21 -19.03
CA TRP A 44 5.49 8.17 -19.68
C TRP A 44 6.01 9.58 -19.94
N GLY A 45 7.29 9.79 -19.62
CA GLY A 45 7.95 11.09 -19.73
C GLY A 45 7.76 12.03 -18.53
N ARG A 46 6.97 11.63 -17.51
CA ARG A 46 6.73 12.40 -16.29
C ARG A 46 7.44 11.87 -15.06
N GLN A 47 8.17 10.76 -15.19
CA GLN A 47 8.83 10.10 -14.05
C GLN A 47 9.80 11.06 -13.33
N GLN A 48 10.62 11.77 -14.09
CA GLN A 48 11.60 12.69 -13.51
C GLN A 48 10.92 13.87 -12.79
N GLU A 49 9.85 14.44 -13.36
CA GLU A 49 9.07 15.52 -12.75
C GLU A 49 8.48 15.04 -11.40
N PHE A 50 7.85 13.87 -11.40
CA PHE A 50 7.29 13.30 -10.18
C PHE A 50 8.37 13.10 -9.11
N LEU A 51 9.50 12.48 -9.46
CA LEU A 51 10.58 12.22 -8.50
C LEU A 51 11.13 13.51 -7.91
N GLN A 52 11.34 14.55 -8.72
CA GLN A 52 11.81 15.85 -8.24
C GLN A 52 10.84 16.48 -7.24
N LEU A 53 9.54 16.48 -7.53
CA LEU A 53 8.52 16.99 -6.62
C LEU A 53 8.43 16.15 -5.34
N PHE A 54 8.50 14.82 -5.46
CA PHE A 54 8.51 13.91 -4.32
C PHE A 54 9.71 14.16 -3.40
N LEU A 55 10.93 14.22 -3.96
CA LEU A 55 12.15 14.45 -3.19
C LEU A 55 12.20 15.84 -2.56
N LYS A 56 11.61 16.85 -3.22
CA LYS A 56 11.57 18.22 -2.71
C LYS A 56 10.52 18.41 -1.61
N ASN A 57 9.30 17.88 -1.81
CA ASN A 57 8.14 18.28 -1.01
C ASN A 57 7.58 17.18 -0.11
N HIS A 58 7.91 15.90 -0.37
CA HIS A 58 7.38 14.79 0.43
C HIS A 58 8.46 14.05 1.22
N TYR A 59 9.59 13.75 0.59
CA TYR A 59 10.66 13.00 1.25
C TYR A 59 11.18 13.65 2.54
N PRO A 60 11.33 15.00 2.66
CA PRO A 60 11.74 15.62 3.92
C PRO A 60 10.77 15.36 5.08
N LEU A 61 9.47 15.23 4.82
CA LEU A 61 8.49 14.81 5.85
C LEU A 61 8.74 13.39 6.33
N LEU A 62 9.07 12.49 5.41
CA LEU A 62 9.41 11.10 5.75
C LEU A 62 10.70 11.06 6.59
N GLN A 63 11.69 11.91 6.29
CA GLN A 63 12.90 12.04 7.11
C GLN A 63 12.59 12.52 8.54
N LYS A 64 11.71 13.54 8.70
CA LYS A 64 11.20 13.96 10.02
C LYS A 64 10.50 12.80 10.75
N GLY A 65 9.77 11.97 10.01
CA GLY A 65 9.16 10.75 10.56
C GLY A 65 10.18 9.76 11.12
N VAL A 66 11.33 9.60 10.44
CA VAL A 66 12.45 8.77 10.92
C VAL A 66 13.14 9.41 12.12
N GLU A 67 13.46 10.69 12.05
CA GLU A 67 14.10 11.45 13.16
C GLU A 67 13.27 11.41 14.45
N SER A 68 11.95 11.47 14.32
CA SER A 68 11.02 11.39 15.47
C SER A 68 10.83 9.98 16.04
N GLY A 69 11.38 8.94 15.39
CA GLY A 69 11.20 7.54 15.75
C GLY A 69 9.82 6.97 15.43
N ARG A 70 8.97 7.69 14.70
CA ARG A 70 7.68 7.17 14.19
C ARG A 70 7.90 6.16 13.07
N MET A 71 8.92 6.38 12.25
CA MET A 71 9.36 5.48 11.19
C MET A 71 10.74 4.93 11.54
N LEU A 72 10.95 3.64 11.32
CA LEU A 72 12.23 2.97 11.54
C LEU A 72 13.12 3.06 10.30
N SER A 73 12.50 3.09 9.12
CA SER A 73 13.21 3.26 7.85
C SER A 73 12.25 3.71 6.74
N VAL A 74 12.83 4.37 5.74
CA VAL A 74 12.19 4.73 4.47
C VAL A 74 13.13 4.31 3.35
N LYS A 75 12.60 3.61 2.34
CA LYS A 75 13.32 3.18 1.15
C LYS A 75 12.54 3.59 -0.08
N ILE A 76 13.19 4.18 -1.07
CA ILE A 76 12.61 4.55 -2.37
C ILE A 76 13.28 3.70 -3.44
N GLU A 77 12.48 3.12 -4.32
CA GLU A 77 12.94 2.22 -5.37
C GLU A 77 12.24 2.53 -6.70
N THR A 78 12.93 2.22 -7.78
CA THR A 78 12.39 2.21 -9.14
C THR A 78 12.76 0.89 -9.80
N PRO A 79 11.96 0.32 -10.70
CA PRO A 79 12.32 -0.89 -11.43
C PRO A 79 13.58 -0.67 -12.27
N ALA A 80 14.50 -1.65 -12.24
CA ALA A 80 15.69 -1.62 -13.08
C ALA A 80 15.40 -1.99 -14.55
N ASN A 81 14.28 -2.68 -14.81
CA ASN A 81 13.86 -3.14 -16.13
C ASN A 81 12.43 -2.71 -16.45
N HIS A 82 12.09 -2.76 -17.74
CA HIS A 82 10.73 -2.46 -18.19
C HIS A 82 9.73 -3.52 -17.70
N MET A 83 8.56 -3.04 -17.33
CA MET A 83 7.40 -3.85 -16.99
C MET A 83 6.31 -3.64 -18.05
N THR A 84 5.34 -4.56 -18.13
CA THR A 84 4.15 -4.36 -18.95
C THR A 84 3.33 -3.19 -18.43
N GLU A 85 2.65 -2.47 -19.33
CA GLU A 85 1.87 -1.28 -18.94
C GLU A 85 0.84 -1.58 -17.83
N ASP A 86 0.24 -2.77 -17.87
CA ASP A 86 -0.79 -3.17 -16.90
C ASP A 86 -0.23 -3.37 -15.48
N ALA A 87 1.01 -3.89 -15.39
CA ALA A 87 1.63 -4.25 -14.13
C ALA A 87 2.67 -3.23 -13.64
N ARG A 88 3.02 -2.22 -14.46
CA ARG A 88 4.09 -1.31 -14.10
C ARG A 88 3.71 -0.37 -12.96
N TRP A 89 4.69 -0.13 -12.15
CA TRP A 89 4.82 1.03 -11.27
C TRP A 89 6.15 1.73 -11.58
N ASP A 90 6.23 3.02 -11.32
CA ASP A 90 7.43 3.82 -11.59
C ASP A 90 8.28 4.00 -10.32
N TYR A 91 7.63 4.19 -9.18
CA TYR A 91 8.28 4.31 -7.88
C TYR A 91 7.55 3.49 -6.83
N ARG A 92 8.34 2.91 -5.91
CA ARG A 92 7.86 2.29 -4.68
C ARG A 92 8.56 2.93 -3.51
N VAL A 93 7.80 3.29 -2.50
CA VAL A 93 8.31 3.74 -1.20
C VAL A 93 7.93 2.71 -0.15
N THR A 94 8.91 2.10 0.47
CA THR A 94 8.70 1.16 1.57
C THR A 94 8.99 1.89 2.88
N ILE A 95 8.00 1.99 3.75
CA ILE A 95 8.11 2.61 5.07
C ILE A 95 7.92 1.53 6.13
N LYS A 96 8.90 1.39 7.01
CA LYS A 96 8.77 0.57 8.21
C LYS A 96 8.44 1.48 9.38
N PHE A 97 7.19 1.43 9.82
CA PHE A 97 6.72 2.18 10.98
C PHE A 97 7.06 1.47 12.29
N LYS A 98 7.11 2.23 13.38
CA LYS A 98 7.32 1.71 14.73
C LYS A 98 6.30 0.62 15.07
N ASN A 99 5.03 0.83 14.70
CA ASN A 99 3.94 -0.14 14.86
C ASN A 99 2.74 0.24 13.98
N SER A 100 1.72 -0.60 13.96
CA SER A 100 0.51 -0.40 13.17
C SER A 100 -0.28 0.86 13.58
N THR A 101 -0.36 1.16 14.87
CA THR A 101 -1.05 2.36 15.36
C THR A 101 -0.42 3.63 14.79
N VAL A 102 0.91 3.71 14.81
CA VAL A 102 1.64 4.86 14.24
C VAL A 102 1.43 4.96 12.74
N ALA A 103 1.35 3.83 12.03
CA ALA A 103 1.14 3.81 10.58
C ALA A 103 -0.26 4.28 10.15
N THR A 104 -1.28 4.00 10.98
CA THR A 104 -2.69 4.22 10.61
C THR A 104 -3.34 5.44 11.28
N THR A 105 -2.60 6.15 12.14
CA THR A 105 -3.10 7.37 12.79
C THR A 105 -2.46 8.62 12.20
N VAL A 106 -3.25 9.68 12.15
CA VAL A 106 -2.76 11.01 11.73
C VAL A 106 -1.58 11.41 12.62
N ASN A 107 -0.51 11.89 11.97
CA ASN A 107 0.64 12.41 12.68
C ASN A 107 0.33 13.82 13.23
N PRO A 108 0.25 14.03 14.56
CA PRO A 108 -0.10 15.32 15.13
C PRO A 108 0.97 16.42 14.90
N LEU A 109 2.18 16.02 14.50
CA LEU A 109 3.30 16.95 14.26
C LEU A 109 3.44 17.34 12.78
N GLU A 110 2.69 16.69 11.88
CA GLU A 110 2.89 16.85 10.43
C GLU A 110 2.69 18.30 9.97
N GLU A 111 1.62 18.95 10.42
CA GLU A 111 1.36 20.35 10.05
C GLU A 111 2.48 21.29 10.51
N SER A 112 3.04 21.07 11.69
CA SER A 112 4.15 21.88 12.20
C SER A 112 5.42 21.65 11.39
N TRP A 113 5.70 20.40 11.01
CA TRP A 113 6.83 20.07 10.14
C TRP A 113 6.69 20.68 8.75
N ILE A 114 5.49 20.65 8.17
CA ILE A 114 5.22 21.30 6.88
C ILE A 114 5.52 22.78 6.94
N LYS A 115 5.09 23.49 7.98
CA LYS A 115 5.35 24.92 8.13
C LYS A 115 6.83 25.23 8.34
N GLU A 116 7.55 24.37 9.07
CA GLU A 116 8.99 24.49 9.30
C GLU A 116 9.79 24.27 8.01
N LEU A 117 9.49 23.18 7.28
CA LEU A 117 10.23 22.77 6.09
C LEU A 117 9.99 23.70 4.89
N TRP A 118 8.77 24.20 4.76
CA TRP A 118 8.38 25.06 3.64
C TRP A 118 7.69 26.33 4.11
N PRO A 119 8.44 27.39 4.46
CA PRO A 119 7.86 28.68 4.85
C PRO A 119 6.95 29.28 3.77
N ASP A 120 7.27 29.08 2.48
CA ASP A 120 6.40 29.44 1.36
C ASP A 120 5.34 28.35 1.14
N GLN A 121 4.27 28.44 1.93
CA GLN A 121 3.16 27.48 1.90
C GLN A 121 2.41 27.46 0.56
N GLU A 122 2.37 28.57 -0.18
CA GLU A 122 1.66 28.63 -1.45
C GLU A 122 2.41 27.86 -2.54
N THR A 123 3.72 27.99 -2.59
CA THR A 123 4.55 27.19 -3.49
C THR A 123 4.49 25.72 -3.12
N TYR A 124 4.61 25.37 -1.83
CA TYR A 124 4.49 23.99 -1.35
C TYR A 124 3.18 23.34 -1.79
N LYS A 125 2.04 23.98 -1.51
CA LYS A 125 0.71 23.45 -1.86
C LYS A 125 0.51 23.31 -3.37
N ARG A 126 1.02 24.26 -4.16
CA ARG A 126 0.97 24.18 -5.62
C ARG A 126 1.76 23.00 -6.16
N GLU A 127 2.96 22.78 -5.66
CA GLU A 127 3.84 21.70 -6.08
C GLU A 127 3.33 20.30 -5.62
N GLU A 128 2.80 20.20 -4.39
CA GLU A 128 2.16 18.97 -3.91
C GLU A 128 0.92 18.64 -4.75
N ARG A 129 0.08 19.62 -5.06
CA ARG A 129 -1.04 19.41 -5.99
C ARG A 129 -0.54 18.92 -7.33
N ARG A 130 0.49 19.54 -7.89
CA ARG A 130 1.09 19.13 -9.16
C ARG A 130 1.58 17.68 -9.11
N ARG A 131 2.22 17.27 -8.03
CA ARG A 131 2.68 15.88 -7.83
C ARG A 131 1.53 14.87 -7.90
N PHE A 132 0.36 15.20 -7.34
CA PHE A 132 -0.82 14.35 -7.43
C PHE A 132 -1.49 14.39 -8.81
N GLU A 133 -1.52 15.53 -9.48
CA GLU A 133 -2.09 15.68 -10.83
C GLU A 133 -1.41 14.80 -11.88
N ILE A 134 -0.12 14.52 -11.70
CA ILE A 134 0.63 13.67 -12.62
C ILE A 134 0.63 12.18 -12.24
N LEU A 135 -0.21 11.76 -11.32
CA LEU A 135 -0.40 10.34 -11.03
C LEU A 135 -1.43 9.73 -11.97
N LEU A 136 -1.09 8.56 -12.54
CA LEU A 136 -2.06 7.67 -13.20
C LEU A 136 -2.70 6.74 -12.19
N ALA A 137 -1.93 6.25 -11.23
CA ALA A 137 -2.40 5.40 -10.14
C ALA A 137 -1.48 5.51 -8.93
N HIS A 138 -2.06 5.32 -7.77
CA HIS A 138 -1.37 5.25 -6.48
C HIS A 138 -2.12 4.25 -5.60
N TRP A 139 -1.37 3.37 -4.93
CA TRP A 139 -1.96 2.40 -4.00
C TRP A 139 -0.99 2.07 -2.87
N ASP A 140 -1.55 1.77 -1.72
CA ASP A 140 -0.85 1.53 -0.47
C ASP A 140 -1.16 0.11 0.00
N LEU A 141 -0.12 -0.66 0.30
CA LEU A 141 -0.25 -2.04 0.71
C LEU A 141 0.46 -2.28 2.04
N PRO A 142 -0.23 -2.77 3.07
CA PRO A 142 0.45 -3.36 4.20
C PRO A 142 1.11 -4.67 3.77
N VAL A 143 2.35 -4.89 4.18
CA VAL A 143 3.09 -6.12 3.90
C VAL A 143 3.56 -6.76 5.19
N THR A 144 3.56 -8.08 5.22
CA THR A 144 3.99 -8.89 6.36
C THR A 144 5.06 -9.86 5.91
N ASP A 145 6.16 -9.94 6.67
CA ASP A 145 7.20 -10.93 6.45
C ASP A 145 6.68 -12.33 6.79
N ILE A 146 6.84 -13.25 5.85
CA ILE A 146 6.56 -14.67 6.08
C ILE A 146 7.89 -15.38 6.28
N THR A 147 8.21 -15.73 7.51
CA THR A 147 9.38 -16.55 7.83
C THR A 147 8.95 -18.02 7.90
N PRO A 148 9.38 -18.86 6.94
CA PRO A 148 9.08 -20.29 7.02
C PRO A 148 9.69 -20.89 8.28
N THR A 149 8.88 -21.53 9.12
CA THR A 149 9.39 -22.32 10.25
C THR A 149 10.12 -23.54 9.69
N LYS A 150 11.39 -23.72 10.00
CA LYS A 150 12.10 -24.98 9.74
C LYS A 150 11.33 -26.09 10.46
N LYS A 151 10.83 -27.07 9.68
CA LYS A 151 10.33 -28.31 10.24
C LYS A 151 11.49 -29.15 10.77
#